data_0b6e471e1679ff615567d8d6e62eff28
#
_entry.id   0b6e471e1679ff615567d8d6e62eff28
#
_cell.length_a   1.000
_cell.length_b   1.000
_cell.length_c   1.000
_cell.angle_alpha   90.00
_cell.angle_beta   90.00
_cell.angle_gamma   90.00
#
_symmetry.space_group_name_H-M   'P 1'
#
loop_
_entity.id
_entity.type
_entity.pdbx_description
1 polymer ?
#
loop_
_entity_poly.entity_id
_entity_poly.type
_entity_poly.pdbx_seq_one_letter_code
_entity_poly.pdbx_strand_id
1 'polypeptide(L)'
;AYYDEHDPNVPQYIKKIFAEGAPADFVLIGATTREASKISPAIRSRCAEVFFEPLTPQEIEKIIGQAAAKLQVKLEKEVPALISEYTIEARKANNLLTDAYGLALYRQNNKTPVITVADIYEVIQVSRLSPYVTVKGSSQVEVGRVLGLGVSGFLGSVLEIEAVAFPARKKGEGQIRFNDTAGSMAKDSVFNASSVLRKLTGEDLLNYDLHVNVVGGGKIDGPSAGLAICLVIYSAIMGVPLRQDVAVTGELSIQGRVKAVGGVFEKIYGAHQAGITKILIPQENKADIPNELGKLEVVFVKTIEEALAQIICKE
;
A
#
# COMPACT_ATOMS: atom_id res chain seq x y z
N ALA A 1 18.42 2.27 -29.84
CA ALA A 1 18.46 1.62 -31.14
C ALA A 1 19.42 2.43 -32.00
N TYR A 2 20.49 1.81 -32.48
CA TYR A 2 21.32 2.42 -33.51
C TYR A 2 20.54 2.40 -34.82
N TYR A 3 20.40 3.57 -35.41
CA TYR A 3 19.73 3.75 -36.68
C TYR A 3 20.84 3.79 -37.75
N ASP A 4 20.70 2.97 -38.78
CA ASP A 4 21.54 3.01 -39.96
C ASP A 4 20.83 3.79 -41.07
N GLU A 5 21.34 4.98 -41.40
CA GLU A 5 20.76 5.83 -42.45
C GLU A 5 20.81 5.21 -43.85
N HIS A 6 21.68 4.19 -44.04
CA HIS A 6 21.85 3.48 -45.33
C HIS A 6 20.92 2.26 -45.43
N ASP A 7 20.21 1.85 -44.34
CA ASP A 7 19.28 0.77 -44.40
C ASP A 7 18.11 1.07 -45.36
N PRO A 8 17.95 0.27 -46.44
CA PRO A 8 16.90 0.48 -47.43
C PRO A 8 15.47 0.34 -46.83
N ASN A 9 15.31 -0.38 -45.72
CA ASN A 9 14.02 -0.60 -45.06
C ASN A 9 13.56 0.59 -44.20
N VAL A 10 14.44 1.57 -43.98
CA VAL A 10 14.05 2.74 -43.19
C VAL A 10 13.26 3.72 -44.06
N PRO A 11 12.03 4.11 -43.60
CA PRO A 11 11.19 5.06 -44.32
C PRO A 11 11.92 6.40 -44.60
N GLN A 12 11.67 6.95 -45.77
CA GLN A 12 12.36 8.19 -46.22
C GLN A 12 12.12 9.40 -45.31
N TYR A 13 10.94 9.50 -44.67
CA TYR A 13 10.65 10.56 -43.71
C TYR A 13 11.51 10.46 -42.43
N ILE A 14 11.86 9.24 -42.03
CA ILE A 14 12.76 9.00 -40.91
C ILE A 14 14.19 9.46 -41.28
N LYS A 15 14.66 9.09 -42.48
CA LYS A 15 15.99 9.56 -43.01
C LYS A 15 16.04 11.07 -43.04
N LYS A 16 14.97 11.73 -43.49
CA LYS A 16 14.86 13.19 -43.51
C LYS A 16 14.97 13.81 -42.13
N ILE A 17 14.29 13.24 -41.13
CA ILE A 17 14.36 13.71 -39.73
C ILE A 17 15.76 13.61 -39.17
N PHE A 18 16.52 12.55 -39.52
CA PHE A 18 17.91 12.43 -39.07
C PHE A 18 18.87 13.39 -39.80
N ALA A 19 18.64 13.68 -41.07
CA ALA A 19 19.46 14.59 -41.86
C ALA A 19 19.21 16.09 -41.55
N GLU A 20 17.93 16.44 -41.37
CA GLU A 20 17.50 17.85 -41.22
C GLU A 20 17.14 18.21 -39.78
N GLY A 21 17.05 17.21 -38.86
CA GLY A 21 16.50 17.36 -37.52
C GLY A 21 14.97 17.21 -37.47
N ALA A 22 14.47 16.88 -36.30
CA ALA A 22 13.03 16.84 -36.08
C ALA A 22 12.46 18.27 -35.99
N PRO A 23 11.26 18.53 -36.55
CA PRO A 23 10.59 19.81 -36.32
C PRO A 23 10.44 20.06 -34.82
N ALA A 24 10.86 21.26 -34.38
CA ALA A 24 10.79 21.64 -32.96
C ALA A 24 9.46 22.28 -32.55
N ASP A 25 8.57 22.51 -33.53
CA ASP A 25 7.28 23.16 -33.33
C ASP A 25 6.19 22.11 -33.04
N PHE A 26 6.31 21.46 -31.87
CA PHE A 26 5.26 20.54 -31.36
C PHE A 26 5.24 20.53 -29.85
N VAL A 27 4.06 20.18 -29.30
CA VAL A 27 3.88 19.90 -27.85
C VAL A 27 3.90 18.39 -27.66
N LEU A 28 4.81 17.91 -26.80
CA LEU A 28 4.88 16.51 -26.45
C LEU A 28 4.06 16.25 -25.18
N ILE A 29 3.03 15.42 -25.29
CA ILE A 29 2.28 14.90 -24.16
C ILE A 29 2.50 13.40 -24.09
N GLY A 30 3.18 12.95 -23.04
CA GLY A 30 3.46 11.54 -22.78
C GLY A 30 2.67 11.05 -21.57
N ALA A 31 2.15 9.82 -21.65
CA ALA A 31 1.53 9.13 -20.52
C ALA A 31 2.24 7.79 -20.30
N THR A 32 2.51 7.46 -19.05
CA THR A 32 3.21 6.22 -18.67
C THR A 32 2.81 5.78 -17.28
N THR A 33 2.88 4.46 -17.05
CA THR A 33 2.77 3.84 -15.72
C THR A 33 4.13 3.47 -15.14
N ARG A 34 5.23 3.85 -15.78
CA ARG A 34 6.58 3.56 -15.31
C ARG A 34 6.98 4.52 -14.20
N GLU A 35 7.73 4.00 -13.24
CA GLU A 35 8.38 4.84 -12.22
C GLU A 35 9.27 5.92 -12.87
N ALA A 36 9.31 7.08 -12.25
CA ALA A 36 10.10 8.22 -12.71
C ALA A 36 11.58 7.88 -12.94
N SER A 37 12.14 6.99 -12.12
CA SER A 37 13.51 6.46 -12.26
C SER A 37 13.77 5.69 -13.56
N LYS A 38 12.72 5.13 -14.16
CA LYS A 38 12.78 4.34 -15.41
C LYS A 38 12.52 5.19 -16.67
N ILE A 39 12.27 6.48 -16.52
CA ILE A 39 12.10 7.42 -17.62
C ILE A 39 13.41 8.16 -17.85
N SER A 40 13.79 8.32 -19.13
CA SER A 40 15.03 9.03 -19.48
C SER A 40 15.10 10.40 -18.79
N PRO A 41 16.19 10.71 -18.06
CA PRO A 41 16.41 12.03 -17.46
C PRO A 41 16.33 13.16 -18.48
N ALA A 42 16.74 12.91 -19.74
CA ALA A 42 16.69 13.89 -20.81
C ALA A 42 15.25 14.30 -21.18
N ILE A 43 14.29 13.39 -21.09
CA ILE A 43 12.85 13.70 -21.29
C ILE A 43 12.33 14.42 -20.07
N ARG A 44 12.58 13.89 -18.87
CA ARG A 44 12.07 14.44 -17.61
C ARG A 44 12.50 15.90 -17.40
N SER A 45 13.75 16.23 -17.71
CA SER A 45 14.27 17.59 -17.54
C SER A 45 13.63 18.62 -18.47
N ARG A 46 12.88 18.19 -19.50
CA ARG A 46 12.26 19.06 -20.51
C ARG A 46 10.74 19.07 -20.46
N CYS A 47 10.14 18.26 -19.58
CA CYS A 47 8.69 18.12 -19.44
C CYS A 47 8.24 18.55 -18.05
N ALA A 48 7.04 19.12 -17.97
CA ALA A 48 6.35 19.20 -16.69
C ALA A 48 5.79 17.81 -16.34
N GLU A 49 5.99 17.37 -15.11
CA GLU A 49 5.48 16.09 -14.64
C GLU A 49 4.14 16.31 -13.94
N VAL A 50 3.13 15.56 -14.34
CA VAL A 50 1.81 15.53 -13.71
C VAL A 50 1.55 14.12 -13.23
N PHE A 51 1.34 13.97 -11.93
CA PHE A 51 1.04 12.68 -11.31
C PHE A 51 -0.48 12.52 -11.17
N PHE A 52 -0.97 11.37 -11.59
CA PHE A 52 -2.36 10.98 -11.39
C PHE A 52 -2.42 9.97 -10.24
N GLU A 53 -3.31 10.25 -9.30
CA GLU A 53 -3.55 9.37 -8.17
C GLU A 53 -4.37 8.15 -8.58
N PRO A 54 -4.19 7.00 -7.90
CA PRO A 54 -5.11 5.89 -8.03
C PRO A 54 -6.53 6.31 -7.63
N LEU A 55 -7.55 5.66 -8.20
CA LEU A 55 -8.93 5.97 -7.88
C LEU A 55 -9.29 5.47 -6.47
N THR A 56 -10.04 6.28 -5.76
CA THR A 56 -10.64 5.90 -4.47
C THR A 56 -11.79 4.91 -4.67
N PRO A 57 -12.16 4.12 -3.65
CA PRO A 57 -13.35 3.25 -3.71
C PRO A 57 -14.60 4.01 -4.14
N GLN A 58 -14.83 5.21 -3.61
CA GLN A 58 -15.97 6.05 -3.94
C GLN A 58 -15.98 6.51 -5.41
N GLU A 59 -14.80 6.79 -5.97
CA GLU A 59 -14.67 7.12 -7.40
C GLU A 59 -14.94 5.89 -8.27
N ILE A 60 -14.48 4.71 -7.89
CA ILE A 60 -14.81 3.44 -8.57
C ILE A 60 -16.32 3.20 -8.51
N GLU A 61 -16.96 3.33 -7.34
CA GLU A 61 -18.41 3.19 -7.20
C GLU A 61 -19.18 4.15 -8.12
N LYS A 62 -18.74 5.41 -8.18
CA LYS A 62 -19.32 6.42 -9.09
C LYS A 62 -19.16 6.04 -10.57
N ILE A 63 -17.98 5.56 -10.96
CA ILE A 63 -17.70 5.09 -12.32
C ILE A 63 -18.61 3.92 -12.68
N ILE A 64 -18.79 2.94 -11.79
CA ILE A 64 -19.68 1.80 -11.98
C ILE A 64 -21.13 2.24 -12.11
N GLY A 65 -21.60 3.18 -11.29
CA GLY A 65 -22.94 3.76 -11.40
C GLY A 65 -23.17 4.44 -12.76
N GLN A 66 -22.18 5.21 -13.25
CA GLN A 66 -22.25 5.85 -14.58
C GLN A 66 -22.23 4.83 -15.73
N ALA A 67 -21.42 3.77 -15.61
CA ALA A 67 -21.36 2.71 -16.60
C ALA A 67 -22.67 1.92 -16.66
N ALA A 68 -23.27 1.58 -15.52
CA ALA A 68 -24.58 0.92 -15.44
C ALA A 68 -25.70 1.77 -16.07
N ALA A 69 -25.68 3.08 -15.82
CA ALA A 69 -26.64 4.00 -16.45
C ALA A 69 -26.49 4.03 -17.98
N LYS A 70 -25.26 4.02 -18.51
CA LYS A 70 -25.00 3.93 -19.96
C LYS A 70 -25.47 2.61 -20.56
N LEU A 71 -25.33 1.52 -19.83
CA LEU A 71 -25.81 0.18 -20.22
C LEU A 71 -27.32 0.02 -20.02
N GLN A 72 -28.00 0.99 -19.40
CA GLN A 72 -29.41 0.93 -19.02
C GLN A 72 -29.75 -0.30 -18.17
N VAL A 73 -28.83 -0.69 -17.27
CA VAL A 73 -28.96 -1.84 -16.39
C VAL A 73 -29.12 -1.41 -14.94
N LYS A 74 -29.90 -2.17 -14.17
CA LYS A 74 -30.04 -1.98 -12.72
C LYS A 74 -28.96 -2.78 -11.96
N LEU A 75 -28.44 -2.20 -10.91
CA LEU A 75 -27.50 -2.85 -9.99
C LEU A 75 -28.17 -3.12 -8.66
N GLU A 76 -27.86 -4.24 -8.06
CA GLU A 76 -28.05 -4.44 -6.62
C GLU A 76 -27.19 -3.44 -5.85
N LYS A 77 -27.67 -2.95 -4.70
CA LYS A 77 -27.10 -1.82 -3.96
C LYS A 77 -25.62 -1.99 -3.61
N GLU A 78 -25.23 -3.20 -3.29
CA GLU A 78 -23.90 -3.57 -2.82
C GLU A 78 -22.88 -3.77 -3.97
N VAL A 79 -23.34 -3.90 -5.22
CA VAL A 79 -22.48 -4.21 -6.39
C VAL A 79 -21.37 -3.19 -6.60
N PRO A 80 -21.61 -1.86 -6.59
CA PRO A 80 -20.53 -0.90 -6.78
C PRO A 80 -19.44 -0.98 -5.71
N ALA A 81 -19.84 -1.12 -4.43
CA ALA A 81 -18.92 -1.26 -3.32
C ALA A 81 -18.10 -2.55 -3.43
N LEU A 82 -18.74 -3.68 -3.79
CA LEU A 82 -18.05 -4.95 -4.00
C LEU A 82 -16.99 -4.85 -5.11
N ILE A 83 -17.31 -4.24 -6.25
CA ILE A 83 -16.34 -4.06 -7.34
C ILE A 83 -15.14 -3.21 -6.87
N SER A 84 -15.38 -2.17 -6.07
CA SER A 84 -14.33 -1.30 -5.56
C SER A 84 -13.35 -2.00 -4.61
N GLU A 85 -13.75 -3.12 -3.99
CA GLU A 85 -12.85 -3.96 -3.18
C GLU A 85 -11.82 -4.74 -4.02
N TYR A 86 -12.11 -4.99 -5.31
CA TYR A 86 -11.28 -5.84 -6.18
C TYR A 86 -10.45 -5.06 -7.19
N THR A 87 -10.66 -3.75 -7.33
CA THR A 87 -9.86 -2.93 -8.24
C THR A 87 -9.89 -1.44 -7.91
N ILE A 88 -8.78 -0.78 -8.18
CA ILE A 88 -8.60 0.68 -8.16
C ILE A 88 -8.50 1.26 -9.59
N GLU A 89 -8.68 0.43 -10.60
CA GLU A 89 -8.54 0.79 -11.99
C GLU A 89 -9.94 0.86 -12.65
N ALA A 90 -10.31 2.03 -13.19
CA ALA A 90 -11.60 2.23 -13.87
C ALA A 90 -11.84 1.22 -15.00
N ARG A 91 -10.80 0.84 -15.74
CA ARG A 91 -10.92 -0.14 -16.84
C ARG A 91 -11.29 -1.52 -16.30
N LYS A 92 -10.59 -2.00 -15.27
CA LYS A 92 -10.92 -3.29 -14.65
C LYS A 92 -12.30 -3.28 -14.03
N ALA A 93 -12.69 -2.19 -13.36
CA ALA A 93 -14.01 -2.03 -12.79
C ALA A 93 -15.11 -2.16 -13.86
N ASN A 94 -14.93 -1.46 -14.98
CA ASN A 94 -15.87 -1.56 -16.11
C ASN A 94 -15.89 -2.97 -16.74
N ASN A 95 -14.75 -3.65 -16.85
CA ASN A 95 -14.70 -5.02 -17.35
C ASN A 95 -15.48 -5.96 -16.44
N LEU A 96 -15.26 -5.89 -15.11
CA LEU A 96 -16.03 -6.69 -14.13
C LEU A 96 -17.55 -6.47 -14.27
N LEU A 97 -17.97 -5.21 -14.41
CA LEU A 97 -19.38 -4.89 -14.62
C LEU A 97 -19.89 -5.46 -15.93
N THR A 98 -19.12 -5.35 -17.04
CA THR A 98 -19.52 -5.84 -18.37
C THR A 98 -19.62 -7.35 -18.39
N ASP A 99 -18.69 -8.07 -17.77
CA ASP A 99 -18.70 -9.52 -17.67
C ASP A 99 -19.91 -10.01 -16.84
N ALA A 100 -20.19 -9.34 -15.71
CA ALA A 100 -21.37 -9.63 -14.90
C ALA A 100 -22.67 -9.30 -15.64
N TYR A 101 -22.70 -8.26 -16.45
CA TYR A 101 -23.82 -7.94 -17.32
C TYR A 101 -24.09 -9.05 -18.35
N GLY A 102 -23.03 -9.56 -19.02
CA GLY A 102 -23.14 -10.70 -19.93
C GLY A 102 -23.72 -11.95 -19.26
N LEU A 103 -23.25 -12.24 -18.03
CA LEU A 103 -23.74 -13.37 -17.22
C LEU A 103 -25.22 -13.20 -16.83
N ALA A 104 -25.59 -12.00 -16.36
CA ALA A 104 -26.96 -11.68 -15.99
C ALA A 104 -27.92 -11.75 -17.21
N LEU A 105 -27.50 -11.27 -18.39
CA LEU A 105 -28.26 -11.41 -19.64
C LEU A 105 -28.50 -12.88 -20.01
N TYR A 106 -27.48 -13.70 -19.92
CA TYR A 106 -27.58 -15.13 -20.21
C TYR A 106 -28.59 -15.83 -19.28
N ARG A 107 -28.56 -15.54 -17.98
CA ARG A 107 -29.44 -16.15 -16.97
C ARG A 107 -30.88 -15.68 -17.05
N GLN A 108 -31.11 -14.42 -17.40
CA GLN A 108 -32.42 -13.78 -17.38
C GLN A 108 -33.12 -13.77 -18.75
N ASN A 109 -32.62 -14.56 -19.73
CA ASN A 109 -33.20 -14.71 -21.06
C ASN A 109 -33.48 -13.37 -21.78
N ASN A 110 -32.48 -12.51 -21.87
CA ASN A 110 -32.51 -11.22 -22.60
C ASN A 110 -33.55 -10.19 -22.14
N LYS A 111 -34.12 -10.30 -20.96
CA LYS A 111 -34.83 -9.17 -20.33
C LYS A 111 -33.82 -8.19 -19.76
N THR A 112 -34.26 -6.95 -19.48
CA THR A 112 -33.40 -5.95 -18.83
C THR A 112 -32.88 -6.54 -17.51
N PRO A 113 -31.62 -6.98 -17.44
CA PRO A 113 -31.15 -7.72 -16.28
C PRO A 113 -30.90 -6.79 -15.10
N VAL A 114 -30.99 -7.36 -13.91
CA VAL A 114 -30.45 -6.77 -12.69
C VAL A 114 -29.14 -7.48 -12.40
N ILE A 115 -28.02 -6.74 -12.31
CA ILE A 115 -26.73 -7.33 -11.90
C ILE A 115 -26.73 -7.46 -10.40
N THR A 116 -26.51 -8.67 -9.93
CA THR A 116 -26.54 -9.02 -8.52
C THR A 116 -25.12 -9.17 -7.95
N VAL A 117 -24.98 -9.16 -6.64
CA VAL A 117 -23.75 -9.50 -5.93
C VAL A 117 -23.24 -10.89 -6.33
N ALA A 118 -24.15 -11.86 -6.53
CA ALA A 118 -23.82 -13.21 -6.95
C ALA A 118 -23.16 -13.25 -8.35
N ASP A 119 -23.64 -12.44 -9.30
CA ASP A 119 -23.04 -12.35 -10.63
C ASP A 119 -21.61 -11.81 -10.57
N ILE A 120 -21.36 -10.81 -9.70
CA ILE A 120 -20.01 -10.26 -9.50
C ILE A 120 -19.09 -11.31 -8.86
N TYR A 121 -19.54 -12.04 -7.83
CA TYR A 121 -18.72 -13.09 -7.21
C TYR A 121 -18.34 -14.20 -8.20
N GLU A 122 -19.25 -14.57 -9.10
CA GLU A 122 -18.94 -15.58 -10.12
C GLU A 122 -17.87 -15.08 -11.09
N VAL A 123 -17.98 -13.82 -11.56
CA VAL A 123 -16.95 -13.20 -12.41
C VAL A 123 -15.61 -13.13 -11.68
N ILE A 124 -15.60 -12.75 -10.41
CA ILE A 124 -14.40 -12.71 -9.56
C ILE A 124 -13.75 -14.11 -9.45
N GLN A 125 -14.54 -15.16 -9.22
CA GLN A 125 -14.05 -16.53 -9.11
C GLN A 125 -13.48 -17.05 -10.42
N VAL A 126 -14.18 -16.85 -11.53
CA VAL A 126 -13.71 -17.26 -12.87
C VAL A 126 -12.43 -16.53 -13.26
N SER A 127 -12.35 -15.23 -12.95
CA SER A 127 -11.18 -14.40 -13.23
C SER A 127 -10.06 -14.55 -12.19
N ARG A 128 -10.26 -15.36 -11.15
CA ARG A 128 -9.30 -15.59 -10.05
C ARG A 128 -8.79 -14.29 -9.41
N LEU A 129 -9.67 -13.34 -9.21
CA LEU A 129 -9.31 -12.06 -8.60
C LEU A 129 -9.27 -12.18 -7.08
N SER A 130 -8.32 -11.49 -6.48
CA SER A 130 -8.24 -11.31 -5.03
C SER A 130 -8.61 -9.88 -4.65
N PRO A 131 -9.20 -9.65 -3.48
CA PRO A 131 -9.46 -8.31 -2.99
C PRO A 131 -8.18 -7.48 -2.97
N TYR A 132 -8.30 -6.21 -3.35
CA TYR A 132 -7.19 -5.27 -3.32
C TYR A 132 -6.78 -4.91 -1.89
N VAL A 133 -7.77 -4.72 -1.02
CA VAL A 133 -7.56 -4.46 0.41
C VAL A 133 -7.80 -5.74 1.19
N THR A 134 -6.74 -6.36 1.69
CA THR A 134 -6.80 -7.60 2.47
C THR A 134 -6.84 -7.35 3.97
N VAL A 135 -6.29 -6.22 4.42
CA VAL A 135 -6.23 -5.82 5.83
C VAL A 135 -7.00 -4.52 6.00
N LYS A 136 -7.99 -4.51 6.88
CA LYS A 136 -8.82 -3.33 7.20
C LYS A 136 -8.56 -2.87 8.64
N GLY A 137 -8.60 -1.55 8.84
CA GLY A 137 -8.59 -0.97 10.17
C GLY A 137 -9.85 -1.35 10.95
N SER A 138 -9.74 -1.48 12.26
CA SER A 138 -10.87 -1.75 13.15
C SER A 138 -10.77 -0.92 14.43
N SER A 139 -11.89 -0.70 15.11
CA SER A 139 -11.94 0.00 16.40
C SER A 139 -11.46 -0.86 17.60
N GLN A 140 -11.00 -2.07 17.34
CA GLN A 140 -10.49 -2.97 18.36
C GLN A 140 -9.11 -2.56 18.83
N VAL A 141 -8.68 -3.13 19.96
CA VAL A 141 -7.31 -3.04 20.48
C VAL A 141 -6.80 -4.45 20.70
N GLU A 142 -5.56 -4.70 20.31
CA GLU A 142 -4.96 -6.04 20.37
C GLU A 142 -3.52 -5.99 20.90
N VAL A 143 -3.16 -6.99 21.72
CA VAL A 143 -1.79 -7.16 22.16
C VAL A 143 -1.00 -7.94 21.13
N GLY A 144 0.22 -7.47 20.81
CA GLY A 144 1.10 -8.17 19.89
C GLY A 144 0.67 -8.07 18.41
N ARG A 145 -0.15 -7.07 18.05
CA ARG A 145 -0.54 -6.80 16.65
C ARG A 145 -0.45 -5.31 16.35
N VAL A 146 0.09 -4.96 15.18
CA VAL A 146 0.18 -3.59 14.69
C VAL A 146 -0.02 -3.55 13.18
N LEU A 147 -0.57 -2.44 12.68
CA LEU A 147 -0.73 -2.20 11.26
C LEU A 147 0.43 -1.32 10.77
N GLY A 148 1.26 -1.88 9.88
CA GLY A 148 2.32 -1.19 9.18
C GLY A 148 1.88 -0.70 7.80
N LEU A 149 2.66 0.18 7.17
CA LEU A 149 2.41 0.67 5.82
C LEU A 149 3.56 0.26 4.89
N GLY A 150 3.20 -0.38 3.80
CA GLY A 150 4.10 -0.81 2.73
C GLY A 150 3.78 -0.18 1.39
N VAL A 151 4.72 -0.30 0.43
CA VAL A 151 4.53 0.09 -0.97
C VAL A 151 4.99 -1.04 -1.87
N SER A 152 4.20 -1.37 -2.86
CA SER A 152 4.55 -2.30 -3.93
C SER A 152 4.25 -1.65 -5.27
N GLY A 153 5.30 -1.30 -6.02
CA GLY A 153 5.18 -0.49 -7.22
C GLY A 153 4.64 0.91 -6.90
N PHE A 154 3.43 1.22 -7.40
CA PHE A 154 2.74 2.50 -7.14
C PHE A 154 1.62 2.36 -6.10
N LEU A 155 1.51 1.22 -5.45
CA LEU A 155 0.39 0.91 -4.60
C LEU A 155 0.84 0.84 -3.15
N GLY A 156 0.19 1.63 -2.31
CA GLY A 156 0.30 1.52 -0.87
C GLY A 156 -0.59 0.40 -0.33
N SER A 157 -0.13 -0.28 0.69
CA SER A 157 -0.87 -1.34 1.36
C SER A 157 -0.70 -1.27 2.86
N VAL A 158 -1.70 -1.75 3.58
CA VAL A 158 -1.61 -2.01 5.02
C VAL A 158 -1.07 -3.42 5.21
N LEU A 159 -0.08 -3.53 6.07
CA LEU A 159 0.60 -4.77 6.44
C LEU A 159 0.25 -5.09 7.88
N GLU A 160 -0.18 -6.32 8.13
CA GLU A 160 -0.39 -6.82 9.49
C GLU A 160 0.91 -7.42 10.01
N ILE A 161 1.39 -6.91 11.14
CA ILE A 161 2.60 -7.39 11.79
C ILE A 161 2.21 -7.85 13.19
N GLU A 162 2.60 -9.07 13.51
CA GLU A 162 2.28 -9.71 14.77
C GLU A 162 3.56 -10.08 15.54
N ALA A 163 3.49 -10.08 16.85
CA ALA A 163 4.53 -10.62 17.70
C ALA A 163 3.93 -11.36 18.89
N VAL A 164 4.57 -12.44 19.27
CA VAL A 164 4.31 -13.14 20.54
C VAL A 164 5.63 -13.31 21.30
N ALA A 165 5.59 -13.12 22.61
CA ALA A 165 6.73 -13.24 23.48
C ALA A 165 6.42 -14.21 24.62
N PHE A 166 7.26 -15.22 24.77
CA PHE A 166 7.19 -16.18 25.87
C PHE A 166 8.46 -16.02 26.71
N PRO A 167 8.40 -16.14 28.04
CA PRO A 167 9.61 -16.17 28.86
C PRO A 167 10.57 -17.27 28.38
N ALA A 168 11.82 -16.91 28.17
CA ALA A 168 12.85 -17.89 27.81
C ALA A 168 13.02 -18.92 28.89
N ARG A 169 13.34 -20.18 28.52
CA ARG A 169 13.59 -21.25 29.48
C ARG A 169 14.71 -20.92 30.49
N LYS A 170 15.70 -20.17 30.01
CA LYS A 170 16.79 -19.67 30.84
C LYS A 170 17.03 -18.20 30.48
N LYS A 171 17.13 -17.35 31.47
CA LYS A 171 17.32 -15.91 31.32
C LYS A 171 18.60 -15.62 30.52
N GLY A 172 18.45 -14.78 29.46
CA GLY A 172 19.53 -14.41 28.56
C GLY A 172 19.79 -15.41 27.43
N GLU A 173 19.05 -16.52 27.32
CA GLU A 173 19.17 -17.53 26.25
C GLU A 173 17.95 -17.62 25.35
N GLY A 174 17.07 -16.64 25.38
CA GLY A 174 15.90 -16.55 24.48
C GLY A 174 16.30 -16.39 23.03
N GLN A 175 15.38 -16.75 22.14
CA GLN A 175 15.56 -16.71 20.69
C GLN A 175 14.59 -15.76 20.04
N ILE A 176 15.09 -14.98 19.08
CA ILE A 176 14.27 -14.10 18.27
C ILE A 176 14.12 -14.75 16.89
N ARG A 177 12.88 -15.03 16.49
CA ARG A 177 12.54 -15.59 15.18
C ARG A 177 11.69 -14.59 14.42
N PHE A 178 12.13 -14.26 13.22
CA PHE A 178 11.35 -13.51 12.24
C PHE A 178 11.00 -14.46 11.10
N ASN A 179 9.81 -14.36 10.51
CA ASN A 179 9.44 -15.24 9.40
C ASN A 179 10.37 -15.04 8.18
N ASP A 180 10.54 -16.09 7.37
CA ASP A 180 11.51 -16.13 6.26
C ASP A 180 11.20 -15.14 5.12
N THR A 181 10.00 -14.59 5.08
CA THR A 181 9.60 -13.57 4.10
C THR A 181 10.20 -12.19 4.38
N ALA A 182 10.78 -11.98 5.58
CA ALA A 182 11.47 -10.74 5.93
C ALA A 182 12.88 -10.69 5.31
N GLY A 183 13.15 -9.62 4.55
CA GLY A 183 14.49 -9.32 4.05
C GLY A 183 15.49 -8.96 5.15
N SER A 184 16.76 -8.79 4.78
CA SER A 184 17.84 -8.47 5.75
C SER A 184 17.56 -7.18 6.51
N MET A 185 17.10 -6.12 5.84
CA MET A 185 16.82 -4.82 6.48
C MET A 185 15.66 -4.89 7.49
N ALA A 186 14.66 -5.74 7.25
CA ALA A 186 13.61 -5.97 8.24
C ALA A 186 14.14 -6.72 9.47
N LYS A 187 15.07 -7.66 9.28
CA LYS A 187 15.76 -8.35 10.38
C LYS A 187 16.65 -7.41 11.18
N ASP A 188 17.35 -6.47 10.52
CA ASP A 188 18.14 -5.42 11.19
C ASP A 188 17.25 -4.49 12.02
N SER A 189 16.00 -4.28 11.62
CA SER A 189 15.03 -3.51 12.40
C SER A 189 14.71 -4.15 13.75
N VAL A 190 14.78 -5.48 13.87
CA VAL A 190 14.61 -6.18 15.15
C VAL A 190 15.81 -5.91 16.07
N PHE A 191 17.02 -5.86 15.53
CA PHE A 191 18.22 -5.48 16.29
C PHE A 191 18.10 -4.04 16.82
N ASN A 192 17.67 -3.11 15.98
CA ASN A 192 17.43 -1.74 16.42
C ASN A 192 16.35 -1.67 17.50
N ALA A 193 15.23 -2.39 17.31
CA ALA A 193 14.16 -2.50 18.29
C ALA A 193 14.65 -3.05 19.64
N SER A 194 15.51 -4.09 19.62
CA SER A 194 16.11 -4.65 20.84
C SER A 194 16.85 -3.59 21.66
N SER A 195 17.70 -2.80 21.00
CA SER A 195 18.47 -1.74 21.64
C SER A 195 17.58 -0.65 22.24
N VAL A 196 16.55 -0.26 21.49
CA VAL A 196 15.59 0.77 21.91
C VAL A 196 14.73 0.29 23.07
N LEU A 197 14.20 -0.92 23.00
CA LEU A 197 13.34 -1.49 24.04
C LEU A 197 14.09 -1.69 25.35
N ARG A 198 15.33 -2.18 25.28
CA ARG A 198 16.17 -2.30 26.48
C ARG A 198 16.38 -0.94 27.17
N LYS A 199 16.59 0.11 26.40
CA LYS A 199 16.70 1.48 26.92
C LYS A 199 15.40 2.00 27.53
N LEU A 200 14.27 1.71 26.87
CA LEU A 200 12.95 2.24 27.24
C LEU A 200 12.35 1.52 28.44
N THR A 201 12.47 0.20 28.52
CA THR A 201 11.79 -0.65 29.49
C THR A 201 12.75 -1.30 30.52
N GLY A 202 14.03 -1.35 30.23
CA GLY A 202 15.02 -2.14 30.98
C GLY A 202 15.01 -3.63 30.65
N GLU A 203 14.06 -4.09 29.81
CA GLU A 203 13.93 -5.50 29.41
C GLU A 203 14.95 -5.87 28.33
N ASP A 204 15.55 -7.05 28.47
CA ASP A 204 16.41 -7.63 27.45
C ASP A 204 15.60 -8.63 26.62
N LEU A 205 15.57 -8.47 25.30
CA LEU A 205 14.84 -9.38 24.41
C LEU A 205 15.34 -10.83 24.52
N LEU A 206 16.58 -11.07 24.92
CA LEU A 206 17.11 -12.41 25.18
C LEU A 206 16.50 -13.09 26.43
N ASN A 207 15.67 -12.39 27.20
CA ASN A 207 14.86 -13.01 28.25
C ASN A 207 13.57 -13.64 27.71
N TYR A 208 13.31 -13.54 26.40
CA TYR A 208 12.10 -14.02 25.76
C TYR A 208 12.40 -14.87 24.53
N ASP A 209 11.60 -15.91 24.31
CA ASP A 209 11.41 -16.52 23.00
C ASP A 209 10.40 -15.67 22.24
N LEU A 210 10.90 -14.86 21.29
CA LEU A 210 10.14 -13.85 20.56
C LEU A 210 9.93 -14.31 19.12
N HIS A 211 8.69 -14.37 18.68
CA HIS A 211 8.34 -14.63 17.29
C HIS A 211 7.67 -13.39 16.70
N VAL A 212 8.19 -12.91 15.57
CA VAL A 212 7.63 -11.79 14.81
C VAL A 212 7.21 -12.31 13.44
N ASN A 213 6.01 -11.98 13.03
CA ASN A 213 5.43 -12.44 11.77
C ASN A 213 4.80 -11.29 11.01
N VAL A 214 4.93 -11.31 9.68
CA VAL A 214 4.16 -10.47 8.77
C VAL A 214 3.12 -11.33 8.09
N VAL A 215 1.86 -11.05 8.37
CA VAL A 215 0.72 -11.83 7.89
C VAL A 215 0.53 -11.60 6.38
N GLY A 216 0.11 -12.64 5.66
CA GLY A 216 -0.20 -12.55 4.22
C GLY A 216 0.98 -12.86 3.30
N GLY A 217 2.15 -13.25 3.84
CA GLY A 217 3.28 -13.74 3.04
C GLY A 217 3.95 -12.69 2.15
N GLY A 218 3.62 -11.42 2.32
CA GLY A 218 4.24 -10.31 1.59
C GLY A 218 5.74 -10.20 1.95
N LYS A 219 6.60 -10.11 0.94
CA LYS A 219 8.02 -9.87 1.18
C LYS A 219 8.22 -8.44 1.63
N ILE A 220 8.67 -8.25 2.88
CA ILE A 220 9.08 -6.95 3.40
C ILE A 220 10.59 -6.84 3.28
N ASP A 221 11.03 -5.86 2.51
CA ASP A 221 12.46 -5.57 2.35
C ASP A 221 12.66 -4.05 2.36
N GLY A 222 12.89 -3.52 3.54
CA GLY A 222 13.13 -2.09 3.74
C GLY A 222 13.07 -1.69 5.21
N PRO A 223 13.73 -0.61 5.60
CA PRO A 223 13.80 -0.16 6.99
C PRO A 223 12.51 0.48 7.49
N SER A 224 11.56 0.78 6.58
CA SER A 224 10.32 1.53 6.89
C SER A 224 9.35 0.82 7.82
N ALA A 225 9.51 -0.48 8.03
CA ALA A 225 8.76 -1.26 9.01
C ALA A 225 9.35 -1.20 10.43
N GLY A 226 10.51 -0.57 10.63
CA GLY A 226 11.24 -0.56 11.91
C GLY A 226 10.43 -0.03 13.08
N LEU A 227 9.67 1.04 12.87
CA LEU A 227 8.77 1.58 13.89
C LEU A 227 7.69 0.56 14.26
N ALA A 228 7.02 -0.04 13.28
CA ALA A 228 5.98 -1.04 13.50
C ALA A 228 6.50 -2.27 14.24
N ILE A 229 7.68 -2.78 13.83
CA ILE A 229 8.33 -3.92 14.48
C ILE A 229 8.64 -3.62 15.96
N CYS A 230 9.15 -2.42 16.27
CA CYS A 230 9.43 -2.05 17.65
C CYS A 230 8.15 -1.95 18.49
N LEU A 231 7.09 -1.34 17.95
CA LEU A 231 5.82 -1.21 18.64
C LEU A 231 5.15 -2.55 18.92
N VAL A 232 5.18 -3.47 17.97
CA VAL A 232 4.56 -4.79 18.15
C VAL A 232 5.33 -5.65 19.15
N ILE A 233 6.66 -5.57 19.16
CA ILE A 233 7.50 -6.26 20.16
C ILE A 233 7.26 -5.66 21.56
N TYR A 234 7.21 -4.34 21.67
CA TYR A 234 6.86 -3.66 22.91
C TYR A 234 5.51 -4.16 23.45
N SER A 235 4.50 -4.16 22.60
CA SER A 235 3.16 -4.63 22.94
C SER A 235 3.17 -6.09 23.45
N ALA A 236 3.86 -6.98 22.74
CA ALA A 236 3.92 -8.40 23.11
C ALA A 236 4.62 -8.64 24.44
N ILE A 237 5.71 -7.93 24.73
CA ILE A 237 6.49 -8.09 25.97
C ILE A 237 5.78 -7.45 27.16
N MET A 238 5.25 -6.24 26.96
CA MET A 238 4.64 -5.46 28.05
C MET A 238 3.16 -5.80 28.28
N GLY A 239 2.55 -6.61 27.40
CA GLY A 239 1.12 -6.94 27.45
C GLY A 239 0.20 -5.74 27.20
N VAL A 240 0.69 -4.72 26.48
CA VAL A 240 -0.06 -3.47 26.25
C VAL A 240 -0.78 -3.53 24.90
N PRO A 241 -2.12 -3.39 24.86
CA PRO A 241 -2.86 -3.44 23.61
C PRO A 241 -2.65 -2.19 22.75
N LEU A 242 -2.55 -2.39 21.43
CA LEU A 242 -2.41 -1.35 20.42
C LEU A 242 -3.70 -1.18 19.64
N ARG A 243 -4.00 0.05 19.27
CA ARG A 243 -5.15 0.42 18.44
C ARG A 243 -5.01 -0.14 17.03
N GLN A 244 -6.07 -0.77 16.51
CA GLN A 244 -6.11 -1.38 15.20
C GLN A 244 -6.74 -0.48 14.11
N ASP A 245 -7.12 0.75 14.45
CA ASP A 245 -7.50 1.80 13.52
C ASP A 245 -6.34 2.77 13.22
N VAL A 246 -5.14 2.50 13.77
CA VAL A 246 -3.91 3.28 13.60
C VAL A 246 -2.91 2.46 12.80
N ALA A 247 -2.39 3.03 11.71
CA ALA A 247 -1.27 2.44 10.95
C ALA A 247 0.00 3.28 11.11
N VAL A 248 1.15 2.63 10.99
CA VAL A 248 2.43 3.29 11.24
C VAL A 248 3.45 3.03 10.13
N THR A 249 4.33 3.99 9.89
CA THR A 249 5.52 3.81 9.06
C THR A 249 6.67 4.65 9.62
N GLY A 250 7.88 4.15 9.50
CA GLY A 250 9.07 4.87 9.93
C GLY A 250 10.25 3.92 10.04
N GLU A 251 11.42 4.39 9.66
CA GLU A 251 12.66 3.72 10.00
C GLU A 251 13.01 4.05 11.47
N LEU A 252 13.40 3.05 12.23
CA LEU A 252 13.78 3.22 13.63
C LEU A 252 15.29 3.15 13.80
N SER A 253 15.90 4.23 14.28
CA SER A 253 17.31 4.22 14.66
C SER A 253 17.53 3.52 16.00
N ILE A 254 18.75 3.03 16.26
CA ILE A 254 19.14 2.43 17.55
C ILE A 254 19.03 3.39 18.75
N GLN A 255 18.86 4.70 18.49
CA GLN A 255 18.62 5.72 19.50
C GLN A 255 17.14 5.96 19.80
N GLY A 256 16.22 5.24 19.11
CA GLY A 256 14.77 5.42 19.26
C GLY A 256 14.20 6.58 18.46
N ARG A 257 14.97 7.16 17.53
CA ARG A 257 14.48 8.21 16.63
C ARG A 257 13.78 7.61 15.43
N VAL A 258 12.64 8.18 15.06
CA VAL A 258 11.87 7.81 13.86
C VAL A 258 12.37 8.65 12.69
N LYS A 259 12.86 7.98 11.66
CA LYS A 259 13.49 8.57 10.47
C LYS A 259 12.62 8.48 9.23
N ALA A 260 12.85 9.40 8.28
CA ALA A 260 12.12 9.50 7.03
C ALA A 260 12.10 8.19 6.23
N VAL A 261 11.02 7.98 5.50
CA VAL A 261 10.81 6.82 4.63
C VAL A 261 10.31 7.27 3.25
N GLY A 262 10.49 6.41 2.24
CA GLY A 262 9.96 6.64 0.91
C GLY A 262 8.50 6.19 0.76
N GLY A 263 7.86 6.66 -0.32
CA GLY A 263 6.53 6.22 -0.72
C GLY A 263 5.42 6.65 0.26
N VAL A 264 5.58 7.82 0.88
CA VAL A 264 4.62 8.31 1.90
C VAL A 264 3.25 8.56 1.30
N PHE A 265 3.23 9.10 0.08
CA PHE A 265 1.99 9.34 -0.65
C PHE A 265 1.19 8.05 -0.85
N GLU A 266 1.83 7.01 -1.40
CA GLU A 266 1.22 5.71 -1.64
C GLU A 266 0.77 5.05 -0.33
N LYS A 267 1.56 5.16 0.72
CA LYS A 267 1.25 4.63 2.05
C LYS A 267 0.00 5.27 2.66
N ILE A 268 -0.13 6.60 2.57
CA ILE A 268 -1.31 7.34 3.01
C ILE A 268 -2.54 6.88 2.26
N TYR A 269 -2.41 6.74 0.95
CA TYR A 269 -3.48 6.29 0.09
C TYR A 269 -3.94 4.87 0.43
N GLY A 270 -2.99 3.93 0.61
CA GLY A 270 -3.28 2.56 1.04
C GLY A 270 -3.97 2.50 2.42
N ALA A 271 -3.54 3.35 3.36
CA ALA A 271 -4.18 3.46 4.67
C ALA A 271 -5.63 3.96 4.55
N HIS A 272 -5.87 4.98 3.73
CA HIS A 272 -7.21 5.50 3.48
C HIS A 272 -8.16 4.42 2.92
N GLN A 273 -7.68 3.64 1.93
CA GLN A 273 -8.47 2.55 1.35
C GLN A 273 -8.77 1.43 2.35
N ALA A 274 -7.86 1.17 3.28
CA ALA A 274 -8.03 0.18 4.33
C ALA A 274 -8.94 0.65 5.49
N GLY A 275 -9.50 1.86 5.41
CA GLY A 275 -10.36 2.41 6.47
C GLY A 275 -9.59 2.75 7.75
N ILE A 276 -8.29 3.01 7.66
CA ILE A 276 -7.48 3.51 8.76
C ILE A 276 -7.94 4.93 9.10
N THR A 277 -8.08 5.23 10.38
CA THR A 277 -8.51 6.55 10.86
C THR A 277 -7.35 7.47 11.18
N LYS A 278 -6.21 6.90 11.58
CA LYS A 278 -5.01 7.63 11.97
C LYS A 278 -3.75 6.96 11.44
N ILE A 279 -2.79 7.76 10.99
CA ILE A 279 -1.46 7.26 10.61
C ILE A 279 -0.36 8.00 11.36
N LEU A 280 0.67 7.23 11.77
CA LEU A 280 1.88 7.77 12.37
C LEU A 280 2.98 7.79 11.32
N ILE A 281 3.51 8.96 11.04
CA ILE A 281 4.53 9.21 9.99
C ILE A 281 5.71 9.98 10.60
N PRO A 282 6.93 9.72 10.13
CA PRO A 282 8.10 10.48 10.59
C PRO A 282 7.93 11.99 10.37
N GLN A 283 8.33 12.80 11.35
CA GLN A 283 8.31 14.27 11.25
C GLN A 283 9.07 14.78 10.01
N GLU A 284 10.11 14.07 9.60
CA GLU A 284 10.96 14.43 8.46
C GLU A 284 10.20 14.32 7.12
N ASN A 285 9.10 13.53 7.06
CA ASN A 285 8.25 13.40 5.87
C ASN A 285 7.11 14.43 5.79
N LYS A 286 7.15 15.49 6.59
CA LYS A 286 6.06 16.49 6.61
C LYS A 286 5.79 17.14 5.24
N ALA A 287 6.84 17.28 4.42
CA ALA A 287 6.71 17.87 3.08
C ALA A 287 6.10 16.91 2.03
N ASP A 288 6.04 15.60 2.34
CA ASP A 288 5.57 14.56 1.41
C ASP A 288 4.07 14.27 1.53
N ILE A 289 3.36 15.02 2.38
CA ILE A 289 1.95 14.78 2.68
C ILE A 289 1.07 15.41 1.58
N PRO A 290 0.11 14.66 1.01
CA PRO A 290 -0.84 15.21 0.06
C PRO A 290 -1.77 16.23 0.71
N ASN A 291 -2.28 17.18 -0.08
CA ASN A 291 -3.15 18.24 0.41
C ASN A 291 -4.55 17.72 0.82
N GLU A 292 -5.00 16.63 0.21
CA GLU A 292 -6.32 16.04 0.47
C GLU A 292 -6.16 14.69 1.16
N LEU A 293 -6.52 14.65 2.44
CA LEU A 293 -6.42 13.45 3.30
C LEU A 293 -7.78 12.83 3.63
N GLY A 294 -8.86 13.44 3.16
CA GLY A 294 -10.21 13.01 3.55
C GLY A 294 -10.42 13.07 5.06
N LYS A 295 -10.80 11.93 5.66
CA LYS A 295 -10.99 11.79 7.12
C LYS A 295 -9.77 11.21 7.85
N LEU A 296 -8.67 10.97 7.15
CA LEU A 296 -7.48 10.35 7.71
C LEU A 296 -6.66 11.37 8.51
N GLU A 297 -6.46 11.11 9.79
CA GLU A 297 -5.61 11.92 10.67
C GLU A 297 -4.14 11.55 10.48
N VAL A 298 -3.29 12.51 10.16
CA VAL A 298 -1.83 12.33 10.07
C VAL A 298 -1.16 12.90 11.30
N VAL A 299 -0.46 12.06 12.05
CA VAL A 299 0.31 12.44 13.22
C VAL A 299 1.79 12.25 12.95
N PHE A 300 2.55 13.32 13.13
CA PHE A 300 4.01 13.29 12.97
C PHE A 300 4.68 12.88 14.26
N VAL A 301 5.61 11.92 14.17
CA VAL A 301 6.38 11.43 15.31
C VAL A 301 7.88 11.52 15.03
N LYS A 302 8.64 11.84 16.09
CA LYS A 302 10.11 11.95 16.08
C LYS A 302 10.78 10.79 16.81
N THR A 303 10.08 10.23 17.79
CA THR A 303 10.61 9.18 18.66
C THR A 303 9.61 8.06 18.87
N ILE A 304 10.09 6.93 19.37
CA ILE A 304 9.26 5.78 19.71
C ILE A 304 8.25 6.12 20.83
N GLU A 305 8.65 6.94 21.79
CA GLU A 305 7.80 7.35 22.90
C GLU A 305 6.60 8.16 22.41
N GLU A 306 6.82 9.07 21.44
CA GLU A 306 5.74 9.83 20.82
C GLU A 306 4.78 8.88 20.07
N ALA A 307 5.30 7.88 19.38
CA ALA A 307 4.49 6.88 18.69
C ALA A 307 3.67 6.02 19.64
N LEU A 308 4.27 5.54 20.73
CA LEU A 308 3.58 4.79 21.79
C LEU A 308 2.43 5.59 22.41
N ALA A 309 2.64 6.89 22.67
CA ALA A 309 1.60 7.76 23.24
C ALA A 309 0.37 7.92 22.31
N GLN A 310 0.51 7.67 21.02
CA GLN A 310 -0.56 7.78 20.02
C GLN A 310 -1.29 6.48 19.73
N ILE A 311 -0.59 5.33 19.85
CA ILE A 311 -1.14 4.03 19.45
C ILE A 311 -1.67 3.22 20.64
N ILE A 312 -1.18 3.46 21.84
CA ILE A 312 -1.67 2.81 23.06
C ILE A 312 -3.03 3.43 23.41
N CYS A 313 -4.00 2.58 23.71
CA CYS A 313 -5.27 3.03 24.27
C CYS A 313 -5.02 3.50 25.70
N LYS A 314 -5.30 4.77 25.99
CA LYS A 314 -5.35 5.25 27.39
C LYS A 314 -6.67 4.75 27.96
N GLU A 315 -6.61 3.97 29.02
CA GLU A 315 -7.76 3.62 29.83
C GLU A 315 -8.50 4.86 30.35
#